data_ce0e3f50a2f6fbfdccd39b35d7c3fe6c
#
_entry.id   ce0e3f50a2f6fbfdccd39b35d7c3fe6c
#
_cell.length_a   1.000
_cell.length_b   1.000
_cell.length_c   1.000
_cell.angle_alpha   90.00
_cell.angle_beta   90.00
_cell.angle_gamma   90.00
#
_symmetry.space_group_name_H-M   'P 1'
#
loop_
_entity.id
_entity.type
_entity.pdbx_description
1 polymer ?
#
loop_
_entity_poly.entity_id
_entity_poly.type
_entity_poly.pdbx_seq_one_letter_code
_entity_poly.pdbx_strand_id
1 'polypeptide(L)'
;MIPQFKRSSVDLVFSPAPIVTHDAKPTITPAGAEKVILNIFHHLDHFNDLFAAALVNQGFYRVFKRHELDLIKSTLRTMSPPAWEFREIAFPRHDHLHAEDLEMTRPEEEYTPTSYLKLQKRDIQVIRTIKSEILEKCQSFVRPEISAALMSACPTESARVDDALWRIWTFCKIFGSGKGREEDITAQMDWLNGGTLVHQATCTFSIMSTDFISDTLVGAPECFGQGNPGGLTAEQLFDMMELWTCLSVLLQNFEGRTVQARQAGIYENTDIRGGDIDGEEMMLNEWIYYLLTFGLATVAKLTGPYHPSDPRAFTIAAENGWVNWKSPVLDGTRQHFLKEAARRVYEDRIAHKYAKISIRDVQRQQSKIRIQKHIHELQHRKNSDEPRPMIRMSQERPMSEWDTVDIGQNIFTASSNRCSAAASNTAALDGP
;
A
#
# COMPACT_ATOMS: atom_id res chain seq x y z
N MET A 1 -76.52 37.74 -48.08
CA MET A 1 -75.89 36.60 -48.75
C MET A 1 -75.03 35.85 -47.73
N ILE A 2 -75.54 34.70 -47.29
CA ILE A 2 -74.89 33.85 -46.30
C ILE A 2 -74.47 32.58 -47.02
N PRO A 3 -73.20 32.14 -47.01
CA PRO A 3 -72.79 30.92 -47.66
C PRO A 3 -73.13 29.74 -46.77
N GLN A 4 -73.81 28.75 -47.36
CA GLN A 4 -74.17 27.49 -46.73
C GLN A 4 -72.94 26.58 -46.70
N PHE A 5 -72.57 26.12 -45.50
CA PHE A 5 -71.58 25.05 -45.28
C PHE A 5 -72.24 23.71 -45.50
N LYS A 6 -71.74 22.93 -46.49
CA LYS A 6 -72.05 21.50 -46.69
C LYS A 6 -71.38 20.69 -45.58
N ARG A 7 -72.18 19.99 -44.76
CA ARG A 7 -71.69 18.95 -43.87
C ARG A 7 -71.37 17.70 -44.69
N SER A 8 -70.11 17.31 -44.73
CA SER A 8 -69.65 16.01 -45.18
C SER A 8 -69.62 15.11 -43.97
N SER A 9 -70.50 14.09 -43.95
CA SER A 9 -70.50 13.01 -42.96
C SER A 9 -69.38 12.07 -43.36
N VAL A 10 -68.35 11.98 -42.48
CA VAL A 10 -67.30 10.97 -42.57
C VAL A 10 -67.74 9.82 -41.67
N ASP A 11 -68.15 8.71 -42.25
CA ASP A 11 -68.38 7.45 -41.55
C ASP A 11 -67.05 6.91 -41.02
N LEU A 12 -66.83 7.11 -39.69
CA LEU A 12 -65.73 6.47 -38.99
C LEU A 12 -66.07 4.98 -38.79
N VAL A 13 -65.56 4.13 -39.66
CA VAL A 13 -65.52 2.69 -39.45
C VAL A 13 -64.50 2.42 -38.34
N PHE A 14 -65.01 2.18 -37.11
CA PHE A 14 -64.20 1.68 -36.00
C PHE A 14 -63.86 0.21 -36.32
N SER A 15 -62.63 -0.06 -36.85
CA SER A 15 -62.04 -1.38 -36.81
C SER A 15 -61.65 -1.67 -35.34
N PRO A 16 -62.09 -2.78 -34.73
CA PRO A 16 -61.64 -3.13 -33.38
C PRO A 16 -60.15 -3.40 -33.45
N ALA A 17 -59.37 -2.64 -32.66
CA ALA A 17 -57.96 -2.87 -32.45
C ALA A 17 -57.76 -4.32 -31.95
N PRO A 18 -56.75 -5.04 -32.45
CA PRO A 18 -56.47 -6.39 -31.95
C PRO A 18 -56.18 -6.30 -30.46
N ILE A 19 -56.93 -7.07 -29.68
CA ILE A 19 -56.68 -7.29 -28.26
C ILE A 19 -55.32 -7.95 -28.15
N VAL A 20 -54.30 -7.15 -27.82
CA VAL A 20 -52.98 -7.65 -27.46
C VAL A 20 -53.15 -8.37 -26.13
N THR A 21 -53.28 -9.67 -26.18
CA THR A 21 -53.22 -10.54 -25.01
C THR A 21 -51.82 -10.47 -24.42
N HIS A 22 -51.63 -9.58 -23.43
CA HIS A 22 -50.43 -9.48 -22.61
C HIS A 22 -50.33 -10.62 -21.58
N ASP A 23 -50.35 -11.87 -22.05
CA ASP A 23 -50.10 -13.03 -21.18
C ASP A 23 -48.89 -13.88 -21.63
N ALA A 24 -47.93 -13.28 -22.32
CA ALA A 24 -46.63 -13.89 -22.44
C ALA A 24 -45.84 -13.59 -21.14
N LYS A 25 -45.92 -14.51 -20.18
CA LYS A 25 -44.93 -14.52 -19.08
C LYS A 25 -43.55 -14.35 -19.69
N PRO A 26 -42.74 -13.36 -19.23
CA PRO A 26 -41.41 -13.17 -19.78
C PRO A 26 -40.62 -14.46 -19.56
N THR A 27 -40.47 -15.26 -20.61
CA THR A 27 -39.62 -16.46 -20.58
C THR A 27 -38.17 -15.99 -20.49
N ILE A 28 -37.59 -16.06 -19.27
CA ILE A 28 -36.18 -15.78 -19.05
C ILE A 28 -35.39 -16.81 -19.86
N THR A 29 -34.64 -16.37 -20.85
CA THR A 29 -33.72 -17.25 -21.57
C THR A 29 -32.64 -17.78 -20.67
N PRO A 30 -32.08 -18.98 -20.88
CA PRO A 30 -30.98 -19.51 -20.06
C PRO A 30 -29.80 -18.55 -19.98
N ALA A 31 -29.45 -17.86 -21.05
CA ALA A 31 -28.40 -16.84 -21.06
C ALA A 31 -28.77 -15.61 -20.21
N GLY A 32 -30.04 -15.19 -20.22
CA GLY A 32 -30.54 -14.13 -19.36
C GLY A 32 -30.45 -14.49 -17.87
N ALA A 33 -30.82 -15.72 -17.53
CA ALA A 33 -30.70 -16.23 -16.15
C ALA A 33 -29.22 -16.28 -15.70
N GLU A 34 -28.30 -16.77 -16.55
CA GLU A 34 -26.87 -16.79 -16.28
C GLU A 34 -26.32 -15.38 -16.02
N LYS A 35 -26.69 -14.40 -16.85
CA LYS A 35 -26.28 -13.00 -16.67
C LYS A 35 -26.77 -12.42 -15.34
N VAL A 36 -27.99 -12.73 -14.92
CA VAL A 36 -28.51 -12.28 -13.61
C VAL A 36 -27.71 -12.90 -12.47
N ILE A 37 -27.42 -14.20 -12.53
CA ILE A 37 -26.62 -14.90 -11.51
C ILE A 37 -25.21 -14.33 -11.46
N LEU A 38 -24.56 -14.07 -12.60
CA LEU A 38 -23.25 -13.44 -12.65
C LEU A 38 -23.27 -12.04 -12.02
N ASN A 39 -24.29 -11.25 -12.32
CA ASN A 39 -24.44 -9.94 -11.69
C ASN A 39 -24.57 -10.05 -10.15
N ILE A 40 -25.29 -11.05 -9.65
CA ILE A 40 -25.38 -11.30 -8.20
C ILE A 40 -23.98 -11.60 -7.65
N PHE A 41 -23.24 -12.53 -8.27
CA PHE A 41 -21.88 -12.87 -7.81
C PHE A 41 -20.93 -11.68 -7.83
N HIS A 42 -20.98 -10.80 -8.82
CA HIS A 42 -20.14 -9.62 -8.92
C HIS A 42 -20.43 -8.55 -7.86
N HIS A 43 -21.58 -8.60 -7.19
CA HIS A 43 -21.91 -7.72 -6.07
C HIS A 43 -21.53 -8.29 -4.70
N LEU A 44 -20.97 -9.50 -4.68
CA LEU A 44 -20.49 -10.09 -3.43
C LEU A 44 -19.06 -9.62 -3.15
N ASP A 45 -18.86 -9.13 -1.95
CA ASP A 45 -17.62 -8.51 -1.49
C ASP A 45 -16.79 -9.41 -0.55
N HIS A 46 -17.28 -10.64 -0.28
CA HIS A 46 -16.57 -11.62 0.56
C HIS A 46 -16.57 -13.02 -0.05
N PHE A 47 -15.44 -13.73 0.10
CA PHE A 47 -15.33 -15.13 -0.36
C PHE A 47 -16.35 -16.07 0.28
N ASN A 48 -16.67 -15.87 1.57
CA ASN A 48 -17.66 -16.70 2.25
C ASN A 48 -19.04 -16.57 1.60
N ASP A 49 -19.42 -15.34 1.24
CA ASP A 49 -20.70 -15.07 0.60
C ASP A 49 -20.72 -15.59 -0.83
N LEU A 50 -19.60 -15.45 -1.55
CA LEU A 50 -19.44 -16.02 -2.89
C LEU A 50 -19.64 -17.55 -2.89
N PHE A 51 -18.98 -18.25 -1.97
CA PHE A 51 -19.10 -19.70 -1.88
C PHE A 51 -20.46 -20.13 -1.34
N ALA A 52 -21.05 -19.41 -0.38
CA ALA A 52 -22.38 -19.67 0.11
C ALA A 52 -23.42 -19.50 -1.01
N ALA A 53 -23.34 -18.43 -1.80
CA ALA A 53 -24.22 -18.18 -2.92
C ALA A 53 -24.08 -19.25 -4.02
N ALA A 54 -22.86 -19.73 -4.29
CA ALA A 54 -22.64 -20.83 -5.23
C ALA A 54 -23.35 -22.12 -4.82
N LEU A 55 -23.56 -22.35 -3.53
CA LEU A 55 -24.19 -23.56 -2.99
C LEU A 55 -25.72 -23.44 -2.85
N VAL A 56 -26.35 -22.30 -3.16
CA VAL A 56 -27.80 -22.08 -3.01
C VAL A 56 -28.60 -23.07 -3.86
N ASN A 57 -28.20 -23.31 -5.10
CA ASN A 57 -28.83 -24.29 -5.97
C ASN A 57 -27.91 -24.71 -7.13
N GLN A 58 -28.32 -25.73 -7.88
CA GLN A 58 -27.55 -26.29 -8.99
C GLN A 58 -27.27 -25.29 -10.13
N GLY A 59 -28.18 -24.32 -10.34
CA GLY A 59 -28.00 -23.28 -11.36
C GLY A 59 -26.87 -22.32 -10.97
N PHE A 60 -26.86 -21.82 -9.75
CA PHE A 60 -25.78 -21.01 -9.19
C PHE A 60 -24.45 -21.74 -9.23
N TYR A 61 -24.43 -23.01 -8.78
CA TYR A 61 -23.20 -23.81 -8.79
C TYR A 61 -22.61 -23.98 -10.20
N ARG A 62 -23.45 -24.24 -11.23
CA ARG A 62 -22.99 -24.38 -12.63
C ARG A 62 -22.41 -23.08 -13.17
N VAL A 63 -23.05 -21.95 -12.90
CA VAL A 63 -22.54 -20.63 -13.32
C VAL A 63 -21.25 -20.31 -12.59
N PHE A 64 -21.20 -20.52 -11.27
CA PHE A 64 -19.99 -20.35 -10.49
C PHE A 64 -18.83 -21.20 -11.05
N LYS A 65 -19.02 -22.49 -11.27
CA LYS A 65 -17.97 -23.37 -11.79
C LYS A 65 -17.45 -22.97 -13.17
N ARG A 66 -18.29 -22.38 -14.02
CA ARG A 66 -17.88 -21.88 -15.34
C ARG A 66 -16.99 -20.65 -15.25
N HIS A 67 -17.21 -19.79 -14.26
CA HIS A 67 -16.55 -18.50 -14.08
C HIS A 67 -15.76 -18.44 -12.75
N GLU A 68 -15.40 -19.59 -12.20
CA GLU A 68 -14.88 -19.70 -10.82
C GLU A 68 -13.68 -18.81 -10.57
N LEU A 69 -12.67 -18.84 -11.43
CA LEU A 69 -11.45 -18.04 -11.26
C LEU A 69 -11.74 -16.54 -11.38
N ASP A 70 -12.52 -16.14 -12.38
CA ASP A 70 -12.85 -14.73 -12.60
C ASP A 70 -13.66 -14.14 -11.45
N LEU A 71 -14.60 -14.93 -10.91
CA LEU A 71 -15.39 -14.52 -9.75
C LEU A 71 -14.53 -14.39 -8.49
N ILE A 72 -13.61 -15.32 -8.26
CA ILE A 72 -12.65 -15.26 -7.15
C ILE A 72 -11.76 -14.01 -7.27
N LYS A 73 -11.21 -13.74 -8.46
CA LYS A 73 -10.40 -12.54 -8.73
C LYS A 73 -11.20 -11.25 -8.53
N SER A 74 -12.43 -11.21 -9.05
CA SER A 74 -13.34 -10.06 -8.89
C SER A 74 -13.66 -9.79 -7.43
N THR A 75 -14.01 -10.83 -6.67
CA THR A 75 -14.28 -10.71 -5.23
C THR A 75 -13.05 -10.22 -4.47
N LEU A 76 -11.85 -10.75 -4.76
CA LEU A 76 -10.61 -10.26 -4.13
C LEU A 76 -10.37 -8.78 -4.45
N ARG A 77 -10.61 -8.38 -5.69
CA ARG A 77 -10.46 -6.98 -6.12
C ARG A 77 -11.42 -6.04 -5.37
N THR A 78 -12.63 -6.49 -5.08
CA THR A 78 -13.61 -5.73 -4.30
C THR A 78 -13.22 -5.69 -2.81
N MET A 79 -12.77 -6.81 -2.25
CA MET A 79 -12.35 -6.91 -0.84
C MET A 79 -11.12 -6.04 -0.54
N SER A 80 -10.09 -6.14 -1.37
CA SER A 80 -8.82 -5.43 -1.22
C SER A 80 -8.14 -5.29 -2.58
N PRO A 81 -8.32 -4.15 -3.26
CA PRO A 81 -7.66 -3.88 -4.52
C PRO A 81 -6.13 -4.08 -4.48
N PRO A 82 -5.40 -3.66 -3.42
CA PRO A 82 -3.96 -3.90 -3.36
C PRO A 82 -3.59 -5.38 -3.20
N ALA A 83 -4.39 -6.18 -2.48
CA ALA A 83 -4.16 -7.64 -2.38
C ALA A 83 -4.39 -8.33 -3.73
N TRP A 84 -5.39 -7.88 -4.49
CA TRP A 84 -5.65 -8.37 -5.83
C TRP A 84 -4.49 -8.02 -6.78
N GLU A 85 -4.03 -6.76 -6.80
CA GLU A 85 -2.90 -6.34 -7.63
C GLU A 85 -1.64 -7.15 -7.31
N PHE A 86 -1.33 -7.33 -6.02
CA PHE A 86 -0.22 -8.17 -5.59
C PHE A 86 -0.33 -9.59 -6.17
N ARG A 87 -1.51 -10.18 -6.14
CA ARG A 87 -1.73 -11.56 -6.63
C ARG A 87 -1.61 -11.66 -8.16
N GLU A 88 -2.06 -10.64 -8.90
CA GLU A 88 -1.90 -10.60 -10.36
C GLU A 88 -0.44 -10.40 -10.80
N ILE A 89 0.36 -9.67 -10.00
CA ILE A 89 1.80 -9.45 -10.28
C ILE A 89 2.64 -10.67 -9.84
N ALA A 90 2.30 -11.31 -8.72
CA ALA A 90 3.06 -12.41 -8.15
C ALA A 90 2.67 -13.75 -8.78
N PHE A 91 3.14 -14.04 -10.00
CA PHE A 91 2.93 -15.35 -10.64
C PHE A 91 3.58 -16.51 -9.88
N PRO A 92 3.00 -17.73 -9.92
CA PRO A 92 3.44 -18.87 -9.12
C PRO A 92 4.91 -19.29 -9.30
N ARG A 93 5.50 -19.02 -10.46
CA ARG A 93 6.88 -19.42 -10.80
C ARG A 93 7.96 -18.44 -10.40
N HIS A 94 7.63 -17.16 -10.16
CA HIS A 94 8.65 -16.15 -9.86
C HIS A 94 9.26 -16.24 -8.46
N ASP A 95 8.73 -17.07 -7.58
CA ASP A 95 9.26 -17.23 -6.21
C ASP A 95 10.56 -18.07 -6.16
N HIS A 96 10.95 -18.72 -7.26
CA HIS A 96 12.10 -19.66 -7.32
C HIS A 96 13.11 -19.36 -8.44
N LEU A 97 12.87 -18.36 -9.29
CA LEU A 97 13.78 -18.04 -10.37
C LEU A 97 14.84 -17.05 -9.90
N HIS A 98 16.09 -17.44 -10.00
CA HIS A 98 17.24 -16.54 -9.93
C HIS A 98 17.13 -15.51 -11.05
N ALA A 99 17.58 -14.27 -10.79
CA ALA A 99 17.45 -13.13 -11.68
C ALA A 99 18.09 -13.30 -13.08
N GLU A 100 18.80 -14.40 -13.31
CA GLU A 100 19.52 -14.68 -14.57
C GLU A 100 18.64 -15.29 -15.68
N ASP A 101 17.44 -15.79 -15.35
CA ASP A 101 16.55 -16.46 -16.31
C ASP A 101 15.46 -15.53 -16.90
N LEU A 102 15.69 -14.21 -16.94
CA LEU A 102 14.71 -13.21 -17.37
C LEU A 102 14.40 -13.20 -18.87
N GLU A 103 15.09 -14.03 -19.67
CA GLU A 103 14.90 -14.07 -21.13
C GLU A 103 13.90 -15.12 -21.62
N MET A 104 13.32 -15.89 -20.72
CA MET A 104 12.38 -16.94 -21.09
C MET A 104 10.92 -16.47 -21.03
N THR A 105 10.31 -16.50 -22.20
CA THR A 105 8.87 -16.50 -22.48
C THR A 105 7.99 -16.77 -21.27
N ARG A 106 7.07 -15.82 -21.02
CA ARG A 106 5.95 -15.90 -20.09
C ARG A 106 5.39 -17.34 -20.09
N PRO A 107 5.52 -18.12 -19.01
CA PRO A 107 4.88 -19.43 -19.02
C PRO A 107 3.37 -19.20 -18.98
N GLU A 108 2.67 -19.83 -19.91
CA GLU A 108 1.20 -19.84 -20.04
C GLU A 108 0.50 -20.61 -18.90
N GLU A 109 1.12 -20.75 -17.74
CA GLU A 109 0.46 -21.37 -16.60
C GLU A 109 -0.51 -20.37 -15.95
N GLU A 110 -1.73 -20.39 -16.44
CA GLU A 110 -2.86 -19.73 -15.83
C GLU A 110 -3.09 -20.27 -14.40
N TYR A 111 -3.48 -19.38 -13.51
CA TYR A 111 -3.93 -19.79 -12.18
C TYR A 111 -5.13 -20.74 -12.28
N THR A 112 -5.10 -21.82 -11.51
CA THR A 112 -6.33 -22.55 -11.19
C THR A 112 -7.02 -21.88 -10.00
N PRO A 113 -8.36 -21.98 -9.87
CA PRO A 113 -9.07 -21.45 -8.69
C PRO A 113 -8.46 -21.91 -7.37
N THR A 114 -8.07 -23.17 -7.30
CA THR A 114 -7.47 -23.78 -6.10
C THR A 114 -6.07 -23.23 -5.82
N SER A 115 -5.22 -23.08 -6.84
CA SER A 115 -3.87 -22.54 -6.66
C SER A 115 -3.94 -21.05 -6.25
N TYR A 116 -4.84 -20.29 -6.84
CA TYR A 116 -5.05 -18.89 -6.52
C TYR A 116 -5.43 -18.68 -5.05
N LEU A 117 -6.44 -19.42 -4.58
CA LEU A 117 -6.87 -19.36 -3.17
C LEU A 117 -5.80 -19.87 -2.19
N LYS A 118 -5.06 -20.91 -2.56
CA LYS A 118 -3.96 -21.44 -1.72
C LYS A 118 -2.86 -20.40 -1.52
N LEU A 119 -2.47 -19.73 -2.61
CA LEU A 119 -1.45 -18.67 -2.56
C LEU A 119 -1.96 -17.47 -1.78
N GLN A 120 -3.19 -17.03 -2.03
CA GLN A 120 -3.81 -15.93 -1.27
C GLN A 120 -3.85 -16.22 0.24
N LYS A 121 -4.20 -17.45 0.62
CA LYS A 121 -4.19 -17.88 2.03
C LYS A 121 -2.80 -17.85 2.65
N ARG A 122 -1.77 -18.28 1.90
CA ARG A 122 -0.36 -18.21 2.32
C ARG A 122 0.06 -16.75 2.56
N ASP A 123 -0.29 -15.88 1.64
CA ASP A 123 0.13 -14.49 1.69
C ASP A 123 -0.59 -13.72 2.83
N ILE A 124 -1.86 -14.00 3.08
CA ILE A 124 -2.57 -13.50 4.27
C ILE A 124 -1.87 -13.96 5.56
N GLN A 125 -1.33 -15.18 5.60
CA GLN A 125 -0.59 -15.64 6.77
C GLN A 125 0.71 -14.87 6.98
N VAL A 126 1.41 -14.49 5.92
CA VAL A 126 2.58 -13.60 6.00
C VAL A 126 2.17 -12.23 6.57
N ILE A 127 1.10 -11.62 6.07
CA ILE A 127 0.56 -10.34 6.59
C ILE A 127 0.25 -10.45 8.09
N ARG A 128 -0.41 -11.52 8.52
CA ARG A 128 -0.73 -11.75 9.95
C ARG A 128 0.51 -11.87 10.80
N THR A 129 1.51 -12.62 10.34
CA THR A 129 2.80 -12.74 11.05
C THR A 129 3.46 -11.38 11.20
N ILE A 130 3.56 -10.60 10.13
CA ILE A 130 4.15 -9.25 10.17
C ILE A 130 3.37 -8.33 11.13
N LYS A 131 2.05 -8.35 11.11
CA LYS A 131 1.21 -7.57 12.04
C LYS A 131 1.50 -7.93 13.50
N SER A 132 1.62 -9.22 13.80
CA SER A 132 1.96 -9.70 15.15
C SER A 132 3.34 -9.21 15.60
N GLU A 133 4.35 -9.31 14.72
CA GLU A 133 5.71 -8.85 15.00
C GLU A 133 5.79 -7.32 15.18
N ILE A 134 5.07 -6.55 14.34
CA ILE A 134 4.98 -5.09 14.49
C ILE A 134 4.33 -4.73 15.83
N LEU A 135 3.24 -5.41 16.20
CA LEU A 135 2.55 -5.15 17.45
C LEU A 135 3.44 -5.44 18.64
N GLU A 136 4.25 -6.51 18.60
CA GLU A 136 5.16 -6.88 19.68
C GLU A 136 6.35 -5.90 19.79
N LYS A 137 6.99 -5.55 18.67
CA LYS A 137 8.29 -4.83 18.68
C LYS A 137 8.17 -3.33 18.45
N CYS A 138 7.09 -2.85 17.84
CA CYS A 138 6.97 -1.46 17.39
C CYS A 138 5.89 -0.65 18.12
N GLN A 139 5.15 -1.23 19.05
CA GLN A 139 3.99 -0.59 19.71
C GLN A 139 4.31 0.76 20.33
N SER A 140 5.56 0.96 20.81
CA SER A 140 5.95 2.18 21.53
C SER A 140 6.06 3.43 20.65
N PHE A 141 6.20 3.29 19.34
CA PHE A 141 6.41 4.42 18.42
C PHE A 141 5.39 4.49 17.26
N VAL A 142 4.55 3.47 17.12
CA VAL A 142 3.46 3.45 16.15
C VAL A 142 2.33 4.36 16.63
N ARG A 143 1.71 5.09 15.70
CA ARG A 143 0.56 5.94 16.01
C ARG A 143 -0.59 5.14 16.63
N PRO A 144 -1.37 5.76 17.56
CA PRO A 144 -2.49 5.09 18.22
C PRO A 144 -3.50 4.47 17.24
N GLU A 145 -3.77 5.15 16.11
CA GLU A 145 -4.73 4.69 15.09
C GLU A 145 -4.22 3.42 14.38
N ILE A 146 -2.92 3.34 14.09
CA ILE A 146 -2.30 2.15 13.49
C ILE A 146 -2.21 1.03 14.53
N SER A 147 -1.84 1.35 15.77
CA SER A 147 -1.83 0.37 16.86
C SER A 147 -3.23 -0.23 17.10
N ALA A 148 -4.28 0.59 17.10
CA ALA A 148 -5.65 0.12 17.19
C ALA A 148 -6.03 -0.79 16.02
N ALA A 149 -5.69 -0.42 14.78
CA ALA A 149 -5.95 -1.21 13.59
C ALA A 149 -5.18 -2.54 13.58
N LEU A 150 -3.95 -2.57 14.11
CA LEU A 150 -3.17 -3.80 14.28
C LEU A 150 -3.81 -4.76 15.28
N MET A 151 -4.39 -4.26 16.35
CA MET A 151 -5.05 -5.05 17.41
C MET A 151 -6.47 -5.47 17.05
N SER A 152 -7.10 -4.79 16.10
CA SER A 152 -8.51 -5.03 15.78
C SER A 152 -8.71 -6.37 15.10
N ALA A 153 -9.69 -7.13 15.61
CA ALA A 153 -10.22 -8.32 14.95
C ALA A 153 -11.26 -7.98 13.87
N CYS A 154 -11.71 -6.72 13.81
CA CYS A 154 -12.68 -6.27 12.82
C CYS A 154 -12.01 -6.07 11.46
N PRO A 155 -12.45 -6.76 10.39
CA PRO A 155 -11.83 -6.64 9.07
C PRO A 155 -11.79 -5.20 8.52
N THR A 156 -12.85 -4.41 8.78
CA THR A 156 -12.94 -3.03 8.30
C THR A 156 -11.94 -2.10 8.99
N GLU A 157 -11.71 -2.26 10.28
CA GLU A 157 -10.72 -1.48 11.03
C GLU A 157 -9.30 -1.90 10.69
N SER A 158 -9.06 -3.21 10.53
CA SER A 158 -7.76 -3.76 10.18
C SER A 158 -7.37 -3.51 8.71
N ALA A 159 -8.36 -3.28 7.82
CA ALA A 159 -8.15 -3.10 6.37
C ALA A 159 -7.13 -2.00 6.04
N ARG A 160 -7.11 -0.91 6.81
CA ARG A 160 -6.15 0.19 6.65
C ARG A 160 -4.70 -0.31 6.68
N VAL A 161 -4.36 -1.12 7.68
CA VAL A 161 -3.01 -1.68 7.85
C VAL A 161 -2.76 -2.79 6.84
N ASP A 162 -3.75 -3.67 6.63
CA ASP A 162 -3.63 -4.77 5.68
C ASP A 162 -3.37 -4.24 4.26
N ASP A 163 -4.12 -3.23 3.82
CA ASP A 163 -3.94 -2.60 2.50
C ASP A 163 -2.59 -1.89 2.37
N ALA A 164 -2.11 -1.23 3.41
CA ALA A 164 -0.80 -0.59 3.40
C ALA A 164 0.33 -1.64 3.30
N LEU A 165 0.22 -2.76 4.01
CA LEU A 165 1.17 -3.87 3.91
C LEU A 165 1.14 -4.54 2.53
N TRP A 166 -0.05 -4.75 1.94
CA TRP A 166 -0.17 -5.25 0.58
C TRP A 166 0.51 -4.31 -0.42
N ARG A 167 0.31 -3.00 -0.30
CA ARG A 167 0.95 -1.99 -1.15
C ARG A 167 2.47 -2.01 -1.02
N ILE A 168 2.99 -2.07 0.20
CA ILE A 168 4.44 -2.20 0.44
C ILE A 168 4.98 -3.47 -0.25
N TRP A 169 4.28 -4.58 -0.11
CA TRP A 169 4.73 -5.84 -0.71
C TRP A 169 4.67 -5.81 -2.23
N THR A 170 3.61 -5.23 -2.80
CA THR A 170 3.50 -5.00 -4.25
C THR A 170 4.61 -4.09 -4.76
N PHE A 171 4.89 -2.99 -4.05
CA PHE A 171 5.97 -2.07 -4.37
C PHE A 171 7.34 -2.79 -4.41
N CYS A 172 7.63 -3.61 -3.42
CA CYS A 172 8.85 -4.42 -3.39
C CYS A 172 8.90 -5.43 -4.55
N LYS A 173 7.76 -6.04 -4.92
CA LYS A 173 7.70 -6.99 -6.05
C LYS A 173 7.95 -6.33 -7.41
N ILE A 174 7.55 -5.07 -7.59
CA ILE A 174 7.73 -4.33 -8.85
C ILE A 174 9.12 -3.72 -8.94
N PHE A 175 9.57 -3.06 -7.87
CA PHE A 175 10.74 -2.16 -7.87
C PHE A 175 11.92 -2.67 -7.04
N GLY A 176 11.72 -3.68 -6.21
CA GLY A 176 12.72 -4.12 -5.23
C GLY A 176 13.92 -4.83 -5.84
N SER A 177 14.83 -5.21 -4.96
CA SER A 177 16.10 -5.89 -5.30
C SER A 177 15.86 -7.14 -6.14
N GLY A 178 16.73 -7.36 -7.11
CA GLY A 178 16.58 -8.41 -8.10
C GLY A 178 15.79 -7.99 -9.34
N LYS A 179 15.21 -6.78 -9.37
CA LYS A 179 14.51 -6.24 -10.56
C LYS A 179 15.30 -5.15 -11.26
N GLY A 180 16.35 -4.61 -10.64
CA GLY A 180 17.16 -3.51 -11.19
C GLY A 180 16.40 -2.18 -11.34
N ARG A 181 15.31 -2.00 -10.56
CA ARG A 181 14.38 -0.87 -10.69
C ARG A 181 14.28 -0.02 -9.42
N GLU A 182 15.21 -0.21 -8.49
CA GLU A 182 15.19 0.49 -7.19
C GLU A 182 15.31 2.02 -7.35
N GLU A 183 15.96 2.49 -8.41
CA GLU A 183 16.19 3.91 -8.68
C GLU A 183 15.16 4.54 -9.64
N ASP A 184 14.19 3.77 -10.12
CA ASP A 184 13.15 4.26 -11.03
C ASP A 184 12.06 5.05 -10.30
N ILE A 185 12.44 6.22 -9.80
CA ILE A 185 11.54 7.10 -9.02
C ILE A 185 10.29 7.50 -9.83
N THR A 186 10.42 7.68 -11.14
CA THR A 186 9.29 8.07 -11.99
C THR A 186 8.21 7.01 -12.03
N ALA A 187 8.59 5.75 -12.26
CA ALA A 187 7.63 4.65 -12.25
C ALA A 187 7.08 4.37 -10.84
N GLN A 188 7.91 4.51 -9.80
CA GLN A 188 7.48 4.39 -8.41
C GLN A 188 6.40 5.42 -8.07
N MET A 189 6.61 6.69 -8.44
CA MET A 189 5.64 7.75 -8.24
C MET A 189 4.37 7.52 -9.07
N ASP A 190 4.50 7.07 -10.32
CA ASP A 190 3.33 6.75 -11.15
C ASP A 190 2.50 5.62 -10.54
N TRP A 191 3.14 4.57 -10.04
CA TRP A 191 2.42 3.49 -9.36
C TRP A 191 1.65 3.99 -8.12
N LEU A 192 2.26 4.86 -7.30
CA LEU A 192 1.61 5.49 -6.14
C LEU A 192 0.44 6.41 -6.57
N ASN A 193 0.50 6.96 -7.77
CA ASN A 193 -0.55 7.76 -8.39
C ASN A 193 -1.59 6.94 -9.17
N GLY A 194 -1.57 5.61 -9.07
CA GLY A 194 -2.54 4.71 -9.69
C GLY A 194 -2.22 4.34 -11.13
N GLY A 195 -0.96 4.44 -11.57
CA GLY A 195 -0.50 4.00 -12.88
C GLY A 195 -1.00 4.89 -14.03
N THR A 196 -1.25 6.16 -13.77
CA THR A 196 -1.87 7.06 -14.76
C THR A 196 -1.03 7.26 -16.02
N LEU A 197 0.29 7.32 -15.89
CA LEU A 197 1.21 7.48 -17.03
C LEU A 197 1.27 6.21 -17.88
N VAL A 198 1.36 5.04 -17.24
CA VAL A 198 1.35 3.74 -17.91
C VAL A 198 0.06 3.57 -18.71
N HIS A 199 -1.10 3.84 -18.11
CA HIS A 199 -2.39 3.68 -18.79
C HIS A 199 -2.62 4.72 -19.89
N GLN A 200 -2.07 5.93 -19.78
CA GLN A 200 -2.09 6.92 -20.85
C GLN A 200 -1.18 6.53 -22.02
N ALA A 201 0.01 6.00 -21.74
CA ALA A 201 0.95 5.57 -22.77
C ALA A 201 0.40 4.43 -23.63
N THR A 202 -0.42 3.54 -23.06
CA THR A 202 -1.08 2.47 -23.82
C THR A 202 -2.22 2.97 -24.70
N CYS A 203 -2.83 4.12 -24.40
CA CYS A 203 -3.93 4.72 -25.17
C CYS A 203 -3.45 5.68 -26.27
N THR A 204 -2.26 6.25 -26.15
CA THR A 204 -1.69 7.18 -27.11
C THR A 204 -0.44 6.55 -27.74
N PHE A 205 -0.51 6.17 -29.02
CA PHE A 205 0.66 5.97 -29.85
C PHE A 205 1.39 7.32 -30.02
N SER A 206 2.00 7.80 -28.93
CA SER A 206 2.82 9.00 -28.99
C SER A 206 4.21 8.62 -29.43
N ILE A 207 4.47 8.79 -30.73
CA ILE A 207 5.80 8.66 -31.36
C ILE A 207 6.78 9.75 -30.84
N MET A 208 6.37 10.55 -29.91
CA MET A 208 7.15 11.68 -29.39
C MET A 208 7.80 11.32 -28.06
N SER A 209 9.13 11.17 -28.10
CA SER A 209 10.02 11.14 -26.94
C SER A 209 10.20 9.78 -26.28
N THR A 210 10.97 8.91 -26.93
CA THR A 210 11.53 7.68 -26.34
C THR A 210 12.57 7.91 -25.24
N ASP A 211 13.00 9.15 -25.03
CA ASP A 211 14.14 9.45 -24.15
C ASP A 211 13.78 9.59 -22.66
N PHE A 212 12.47 9.49 -22.28
CA PHE A 212 12.00 9.67 -20.89
C PHE A 212 11.05 8.58 -20.40
N ILE A 213 10.78 7.55 -21.21
CA ILE A 213 9.96 6.43 -20.75
C ILE A 213 10.90 5.43 -20.10
N SER A 214 10.83 5.30 -18.78
CA SER A 214 11.55 4.29 -18.03
C SER A 214 11.23 2.89 -18.55
N ASP A 215 12.21 1.99 -18.56
CA ASP A 215 12.04 0.57 -18.95
C ASP A 215 10.89 -0.10 -18.17
N THR A 216 10.65 0.33 -16.94
CA THR A 216 9.54 -0.14 -16.10
C THR A 216 8.19 0.22 -16.68
N LEU A 217 8.03 1.44 -17.23
CA LEU A 217 6.76 1.87 -17.84
C LEU A 217 6.46 1.08 -19.11
N VAL A 218 7.50 0.70 -19.87
CA VAL A 218 7.35 -0.12 -21.07
C VAL A 218 6.96 -1.57 -20.74
N GLY A 219 7.53 -2.13 -19.69
CA GLY A 219 7.29 -3.51 -19.24
C GLY A 219 6.29 -3.65 -18.09
N ALA A 220 5.50 -2.62 -17.79
CA ALA A 220 4.55 -2.66 -16.68
C ALA A 220 3.46 -3.70 -16.91
N PRO A 221 3.06 -4.47 -15.88
CA PRO A 221 1.96 -5.43 -15.98
C PRO A 221 0.63 -4.70 -16.19
N GLU A 222 -0.35 -5.37 -16.81
CA GLU A 222 -1.67 -4.79 -17.09
C GLU A 222 -2.37 -4.25 -15.82
N CYS A 223 -2.13 -4.88 -14.68
CA CYS A 223 -2.70 -4.47 -13.38
C CYS A 223 -1.92 -3.37 -12.67
N PHE A 224 -0.85 -2.82 -13.28
CA PHE A 224 0.04 -1.82 -12.68
C PHE A 224 -0.73 -0.61 -12.11
N GLY A 225 -0.59 -0.38 -10.81
CA GLY A 225 -1.25 0.72 -10.10
C GLY A 225 -2.76 0.58 -9.92
N GLN A 226 -3.40 -0.50 -10.41
CA GLN A 226 -4.84 -0.69 -10.28
C GLN A 226 -5.28 -1.03 -8.83
N GLY A 227 -4.35 -1.40 -7.96
CA GLY A 227 -4.57 -1.51 -6.52
C GLY A 227 -4.64 -0.15 -5.80
N ASN A 228 -4.30 0.94 -6.52
CA ASN A 228 -4.30 2.30 -6.02
C ASN A 228 -5.26 3.21 -6.82
N PRO A 229 -6.56 2.89 -6.93
CA PRO A 229 -7.47 3.60 -7.81
C PRO A 229 -7.55 5.09 -7.47
N GLY A 230 -7.27 5.94 -8.45
CA GLY A 230 -7.25 7.40 -8.28
C GLY A 230 -6.01 7.94 -7.54
N GLY A 231 -5.03 7.09 -7.28
CA GLY A 231 -3.81 7.40 -6.55
C GLY A 231 -3.99 7.42 -5.04
N LEU A 232 -2.90 7.25 -4.31
CA LEU A 232 -2.91 7.19 -2.85
C LEU A 232 -3.14 8.57 -2.24
N THR A 233 -3.90 8.59 -1.15
CA THR A 233 -4.08 9.79 -0.32
C THR A 233 -2.83 10.04 0.53
N ALA A 234 -2.68 11.28 1.03
CA ALA A 234 -1.58 11.62 1.94
C ALA A 234 -1.56 10.71 3.19
N GLU A 235 -2.72 10.34 3.70
CA GLU A 235 -2.83 9.46 4.87
C GLU A 235 -2.34 8.03 4.56
N GLN A 236 -2.75 7.46 3.41
CA GLN A 236 -2.29 6.13 2.97
C GLN A 236 -0.79 6.10 2.72
N LEU A 237 -0.23 7.16 2.12
CA LEU A 237 1.22 7.29 1.94
C LEU A 237 1.96 7.35 3.28
N PHE A 238 1.41 8.10 4.24
CA PHE A 238 1.98 8.19 5.58
C PHE A 238 1.95 6.83 6.30
N ASP A 239 0.83 6.09 6.20
CA ASP A 239 0.71 4.74 6.75
C ASP A 239 1.77 3.79 6.16
N MET A 240 1.98 3.84 4.84
CA MET A 240 3.02 3.03 4.19
C MET A 240 4.43 3.39 4.70
N MET A 241 4.75 4.66 4.84
CA MET A 241 6.07 5.09 5.34
C MET A 241 6.30 4.69 6.81
N GLU A 242 5.26 4.78 7.64
CA GLU A 242 5.31 4.35 9.04
C GLU A 242 5.51 2.84 9.15
N LEU A 243 4.71 2.05 8.41
CA LEU A 243 4.85 0.60 8.40
C LEU A 243 6.18 0.14 7.78
N TRP A 244 6.70 0.85 6.77
CA TRP A 244 8.05 0.59 6.25
C TRP A 244 9.12 0.77 7.34
N THR A 245 8.97 1.80 8.17
CA THR A 245 9.87 1.99 9.32
C THR A 245 9.71 0.87 10.34
N CYS A 246 8.50 0.39 10.60
CA CYS A 246 8.30 -0.78 11.45
C CYS A 246 9.00 -2.02 10.88
N LEU A 247 8.89 -2.27 9.58
CA LEU A 247 9.55 -3.40 8.93
C LEU A 247 11.08 -3.33 9.05
N SER A 248 11.68 -2.13 8.95
CA SER A 248 13.12 -1.98 9.17
C SER A 248 13.52 -2.29 10.62
N VAL A 249 12.70 -1.89 11.60
CA VAL A 249 12.91 -2.22 13.01
C VAL A 249 12.85 -3.74 13.26
N LEU A 250 11.98 -4.45 12.54
CA LEU A 250 11.92 -5.91 12.66
C LEU A 250 13.23 -6.61 12.26
N LEU A 251 14.03 -6.00 11.39
CA LEU A 251 15.33 -6.52 10.95
C LEU A 251 16.52 -5.98 11.76
N GLN A 252 16.30 -5.14 12.77
CA GLN A 252 17.37 -4.62 13.62
C GLN A 252 18.12 -5.70 14.42
N ASN A 253 17.59 -6.91 14.51
CA ASN A 253 18.31 -8.03 15.11
C ASN A 253 19.61 -8.41 14.39
N PHE A 254 19.88 -7.87 13.21
CA PHE A 254 21.14 -8.00 12.49
C PHE A 254 22.17 -6.90 12.85
N GLU A 255 21.74 -5.76 13.39
CA GLU A 255 22.62 -4.64 13.75
C GLU A 255 23.68 -5.07 14.76
N GLY A 256 24.91 -4.55 14.61
CA GLY A 256 26.06 -4.88 15.46
C GLY A 256 26.63 -6.30 15.27
N ARG A 257 26.08 -7.11 14.39
CA ARG A 257 26.50 -8.53 14.18
C ARG A 257 27.49 -8.68 13.03
N THR A 258 28.45 -7.76 12.93
CA THR A 258 29.43 -7.69 11.84
C THR A 258 30.28 -8.97 11.71
N VAL A 259 30.61 -9.63 12.83
CA VAL A 259 31.37 -10.89 12.82
C VAL A 259 30.60 -12.01 12.15
N GLN A 260 29.31 -12.19 12.50
CA GLN A 260 28.45 -13.19 11.86
C GLN A 260 28.17 -12.85 10.40
N ALA A 261 27.98 -11.57 10.07
CA ALA A 261 27.81 -11.09 8.71
C ALA A 261 29.03 -11.42 7.83
N ARG A 262 30.25 -11.24 8.36
CA ARG A 262 31.49 -11.62 7.67
C ARG A 262 31.58 -13.12 7.46
N GLN A 263 31.24 -13.92 8.48
CA GLN A 263 31.23 -15.39 8.37
C GLN A 263 30.19 -15.89 7.34
N ALA A 264 29.09 -15.15 7.17
CA ALA A 264 28.06 -15.44 6.17
C ALA A 264 28.42 -14.96 4.75
N GLY A 265 29.55 -14.24 4.56
CA GLY A 265 29.99 -13.77 3.24
C GLY A 265 29.33 -12.47 2.77
N ILE A 266 28.66 -11.71 3.63
CA ILE A 266 27.92 -10.49 3.24
C ILE A 266 28.82 -9.42 2.65
N TYR A 267 30.11 -9.40 3.04
CA TYR A 267 31.06 -8.36 2.60
C TYR A 267 31.94 -8.81 1.41
N GLU A 268 31.76 -10.05 0.90
CA GLU A 268 32.62 -10.58 -0.18
C GLU A 268 32.56 -9.77 -1.48
N ASN A 269 31.42 -9.18 -1.77
CA ASN A 269 31.19 -8.36 -2.97
C ASN A 269 31.20 -6.84 -2.67
N THR A 270 31.83 -6.43 -1.58
CA THR A 270 31.93 -5.03 -1.17
C THR A 270 33.40 -4.58 -1.14
N ASP A 271 33.64 -3.29 -1.31
CA ASP A 271 35.00 -2.72 -1.30
C ASP A 271 35.58 -2.57 0.12
N ILE A 272 34.91 -3.13 1.14
CA ILE A 272 35.31 -2.98 2.55
C ILE A 272 36.46 -3.90 2.87
N ARG A 273 37.50 -3.32 3.44
CA ARG A 273 38.66 -4.06 3.96
C ARG A 273 38.34 -4.60 5.35
N GLY A 274 38.66 -5.88 5.61
CA GLY A 274 38.48 -6.48 6.92
C GLY A 274 39.21 -5.69 8.02
N GLY A 275 38.49 -5.38 9.11
CA GLY A 275 38.98 -4.60 10.24
C GLY A 275 38.51 -3.13 10.27
N ASP A 276 37.82 -2.66 9.24
CA ASP A 276 37.09 -1.39 9.24
C ASP A 276 35.69 -1.62 9.85
N ILE A 277 35.58 -1.48 11.15
CA ILE A 277 34.35 -1.75 11.91
C ILE A 277 33.21 -0.82 11.46
N ASP A 278 33.51 0.46 11.30
CA ASP A 278 32.49 1.47 10.93
C ASP A 278 31.99 1.20 9.48
N GLY A 279 32.89 0.85 8.58
CA GLY A 279 32.51 0.45 7.22
C GLY A 279 31.70 -0.84 7.18
N GLU A 280 32.05 -1.83 8.01
CA GLU A 280 31.29 -3.08 8.10
C GLU A 280 29.88 -2.85 8.68
N GLU A 281 29.72 -2.00 9.70
CA GLU A 281 28.39 -1.66 10.22
C GLU A 281 27.54 -0.91 9.20
N MET A 282 28.13 0.03 8.48
CA MET A 282 27.45 0.74 7.40
C MET A 282 26.97 -0.22 6.30
N MET A 283 27.83 -1.16 5.86
CA MET A 283 27.44 -2.14 4.84
C MET A 283 26.44 -3.15 5.36
N LEU A 284 26.52 -3.55 6.61
CA LEU A 284 25.51 -4.43 7.22
C LEU A 284 24.14 -3.75 7.24
N ASN A 285 24.12 -2.46 7.56
CA ASN A 285 22.89 -1.68 7.51
C ASN A 285 22.31 -1.56 6.07
N GLU A 286 23.17 -1.30 5.08
CA GLU A 286 22.74 -1.30 3.67
C GLU A 286 22.22 -2.68 3.22
N TRP A 287 22.83 -3.76 3.69
CA TRP A 287 22.35 -5.10 3.42
C TRP A 287 21.01 -5.40 4.08
N ILE A 288 20.75 -4.89 5.29
CA ILE A 288 19.44 -4.98 5.95
C ILE A 288 18.37 -4.29 5.09
N TYR A 289 18.64 -3.11 4.55
CA TYR A 289 17.70 -2.45 3.65
C TYR A 289 17.56 -3.20 2.31
N TYR A 290 18.63 -3.81 1.81
CA TYR A 290 18.55 -4.72 0.66
C TYR A 290 17.58 -5.87 0.94
N LEU A 291 17.66 -6.52 2.08
CA LEU A 291 16.71 -7.57 2.48
C LEU A 291 15.27 -7.06 2.54
N LEU A 292 15.07 -5.85 3.03
CA LEU A 292 13.76 -5.23 3.14
C LEU A 292 13.09 -5.03 1.77
N THR A 293 13.88 -4.75 0.73
CA THR A 293 13.37 -4.57 -0.63
C THR A 293 12.82 -5.84 -1.28
N PHE A 294 13.11 -7.04 -0.74
CA PHE A 294 12.46 -8.28 -1.19
C PHE A 294 11.01 -8.42 -0.68
N GLY A 295 10.60 -7.61 0.30
CA GLY A 295 9.24 -7.52 0.79
C GLY A 295 8.92 -8.43 1.96
N LEU A 296 7.63 -8.50 2.29
CA LEU A 296 7.16 -9.02 3.58
C LEU A 296 7.49 -10.48 3.86
N ALA A 297 7.50 -11.33 2.83
CA ALA A 297 7.82 -12.75 3.02
C ALA A 297 9.26 -12.97 3.51
N THR A 298 10.20 -12.15 3.02
CA THR A 298 11.59 -12.14 3.46
C THR A 298 11.70 -11.69 4.91
N VAL A 299 11.06 -10.57 5.24
CA VAL A 299 11.01 -10.05 6.62
C VAL A 299 10.44 -11.11 7.55
N ALA A 300 9.29 -11.72 7.22
CA ALA A 300 8.65 -12.73 8.05
C ALA A 300 9.52 -13.99 8.27
N LYS A 301 10.33 -14.38 7.28
CA LYS A 301 11.28 -15.50 7.43
C LYS A 301 12.43 -15.16 8.39
N LEU A 302 12.86 -13.90 8.43
CA LEU A 302 14.02 -13.43 9.18
C LEU A 302 13.68 -12.95 10.59
N THR A 303 12.41 -12.64 10.89
CA THR A 303 11.93 -12.14 12.19
C THR A 303 11.44 -13.24 13.14
N GLY A 304 11.65 -14.52 12.83
CA GLY A 304 11.26 -15.62 13.69
C GLY A 304 11.79 -15.47 15.13
N PRO A 305 11.32 -16.30 16.09
CA PRO A 305 11.70 -16.23 17.49
C PRO A 305 13.13 -16.73 17.70
N TYR A 306 14.09 -16.02 17.13
CA TYR A 306 15.50 -16.32 17.23
C TYR A 306 16.13 -15.49 18.35
N HIS A 307 16.94 -16.14 19.19
CA HIS A 307 17.76 -15.42 20.15
C HIS A 307 18.72 -14.47 19.38
N PRO A 308 19.05 -13.27 19.89
CA PRO A 308 19.95 -12.34 19.21
C PRO A 308 21.31 -12.90 18.82
N SER A 309 21.81 -13.91 19.55
CA SER A 309 23.07 -14.62 19.24
C SER A 309 22.92 -15.78 18.24
N ASP A 310 21.70 -16.11 17.81
CA ASP A 310 21.46 -17.27 16.94
C ASP A 310 21.89 -16.96 15.49
N PRO A 311 22.77 -17.75 14.88
CA PRO A 311 23.21 -17.53 13.51
C PRO A 311 22.17 -17.91 12.45
N ARG A 312 21.03 -18.53 12.83
CA ARG A 312 20.02 -19.07 11.89
C ARG A 312 19.52 -18.03 10.90
N ALA A 313 19.35 -16.77 11.29
CA ALA A 313 18.90 -15.74 10.36
C ALA A 313 19.89 -15.51 9.21
N PHE A 314 21.20 -15.53 9.47
CA PHE A 314 22.23 -15.46 8.43
C PHE A 314 22.28 -16.73 7.58
N THR A 315 22.06 -17.90 8.19
CA THR A 315 21.95 -19.18 7.45
C THR A 315 20.77 -19.15 6.49
N ILE A 316 19.59 -18.69 6.94
CA ILE A 316 18.42 -18.52 6.09
C ILE A 316 18.72 -17.55 4.94
N ALA A 317 19.42 -16.45 5.20
CA ALA A 317 19.81 -15.50 4.18
C ALA A 317 20.75 -16.12 3.14
N ALA A 318 21.73 -16.92 3.59
CA ALA A 318 22.66 -17.64 2.72
C ALA A 318 21.96 -18.70 1.87
N GLU A 319 21.08 -19.52 2.47
CA GLU A 319 20.29 -20.54 1.77
C GLU A 319 19.37 -19.97 0.69
N ASN A 320 18.89 -18.73 0.87
CA ASN A 320 18.07 -18.03 -0.12
C ASN A 320 18.90 -17.18 -1.10
N GLY A 321 20.24 -17.23 -1.05
CA GLY A 321 21.13 -16.48 -1.93
C GLY A 321 21.21 -14.97 -1.66
N TRP A 322 20.62 -14.49 -0.56
CA TRP A 322 20.55 -13.05 -0.23
C TRP A 322 21.88 -12.46 0.25
N VAL A 323 22.88 -13.28 0.46
CA VAL A 323 24.25 -12.86 0.76
C VAL A 323 25.00 -12.41 -0.50
N ASN A 324 24.56 -12.85 -1.70
CA ASN A 324 25.10 -12.44 -2.98
C ASN A 324 24.44 -11.13 -3.44
N TRP A 325 24.82 -10.03 -2.86
CA TRP A 325 24.27 -8.72 -3.16
C TRP A 325 25.33 -7.77 -3.71
N LYS A 326 24.88 -6.70 -4.32
CA LYS A 326 25.77 -5.60 -4.74
C LYS A 326 25.51 -4.42 -3.82
N SER A 327 26.59 -3.84 -3.30
CA SER A 327 26.49 -2.58 -2.58
C SER A 327 25.98 -1.49 -3.51
N PRO A 328 25.21 -0.49 -3.03
CA PRO A 328 24.80 0.63 -3.87
C PRO A 328 26.02 1.39 -4.36
N VAL A 329 26.01 1.80 -5.63
CA VAL A 329 27.03 2.67 -6.18
C VAL A 329 26.78 4.07 -5.65
N LEU A 330 27.76 4.65 -4.93
CA LEU A 330 27.88 6.05 -4.47
C LEU A 330 26.54 6.84 -4.43
N ASP A 331 26.08 7.23 -3.26
CA ASP A 331 24.95 8.13 -2.94
C ASP A 331 23.53 7.54 -2.89
N GLY A 332 23.27 6.34 -3.39
CA GLY A 332 21.95 5.71 -3.30
C GLY A 332 21.85 4.76 -2.11
N THR A 333 21.40 5.20 -0.95
CA THR A 333 21.10 4.25 0.13
C THR A 333 19.71 3.66 -0.09
N ARG A 334 19.60 2.32 -0.05
CA ARG A 334 18.31 1.62 -0.10
C ARG A 334 17.37 2.00 1.06
N GLN A 335 17.91 2.68 2.06
CA GLN A 335 17.14 3.28 3.16
C GLN A 335 15.99 4.16 2.69
N HIS A 336 16.17 4.83 1.54
CA HIS A 336 15.18 5.74 0.98
C HIS A 336 14.27 5.08 -0.07
N PHE A 337 14.44 3.81 -0.37
CA PHE A 337 13.74 3.08 -1.43
C PHE A 337 12.26 3.48 -1.55
N LEU A 338 11.36 3.00 -0.72
CA LEU A 338 9.95 3.38 -0.76
C LEU A 338 9.72 4.83 -0.30
N LYS A 339 10.49 5.27 0.71
CA LYS A 339 10.27 6.56 1.37
C LYS A 339 10.42 7.75 0.42
N GLU A 340 11.38 7.72 -0.50
CA GLU A 340 11.64 8.87 -1.40
C GLU A 340 10.47 9.11 -2.35
N ALA A 341 9.99 8.07 -3.04
CA ALA A 341 8.83 8.20 -3.92
C ALA A 341 7.56 8.58 -3.14
N ALA A 342 7.31 7.92 -1.99
CA ALA A 342 6.16 8.21 -1.16
C ALA A 342 6.19 9.64 -0.60
N ARG A 343 7.36 10.15 -0.19
CA ARG A 343 7.54 11.51 0.29
C ARG A 343 7.21 12.54 -0.80
N ARG A 344 7.75 12.36 -2.02
CA ARG A 344 7.47 13.27 -3.13
C ARG A 344 5.99 13.34 -3.46
N VAL A 345 5.32 12.19 -3.59
CA VAL A 345 3.87 12.17 -3.85
C VAL A 345 3.08 12.76 -2.67
N TYR A 346 3.51 12.52 -1.43
CA TYR A 346 2.91 13.10 -0.23
C TYR A 346 3.00 14.63 -0.21
N GLU A 347 4.17 15.18 -0.50
CA GLU A 347 4.39 16.63 -0.61
C GLU A 347 3.50 17.25 -1.68
N ASP A 348 3.37 16.63 -2.85
CA ASP A 348 2.47 17.07 -3.91
C ASP A 348 0.99 17.06 -3.48
N ARG A 349 0.55 16.00 -2.76
CA ARG A 349 -0.82 15.91 -2.23
C ARG A 349 -1.11 17.02 -1.23
N ILE A 350 -0.17 17.30 -0.33
CA ILE A 350 -0.30 18.38 0.65
C ILE A 350 -0.27 19.74 -0.04
N ALA A 351 0.67 19.98 -0.93
CA ALA A 351 0.74 21.24 -1.69
C ALA A 351 -0.57 21.52 -2.43
N HIS A 352 -1.16 20.49 -3.08
CA HIS A 352 -2.47 20.60 -3.74
C HIS A 352 -3.62 20.94 -2.77
N LYS A 353 -3.58 20.34 -1.58
CA LYS A 353 -4.56 20.61 -0.52
C LYS A 353 -4.45 22.04 -0.02
N TYR A 354 -3.22 22.52 0.21
CA TYR A 354 -2.97 23.88 0.67
C TYR A 354 -3.20 24.94 -0.41
N ALA A 355 -2.92 24.64 -1.68
CA ALA A 355 -3.22 25.55 -2.79
C ALA A 355 -4.72 25.83 -2.96
N LYS A 356 -5.57 24.90 -2.53
CA LYS A 356 -7.04 25.06 -2.54
C LYS A 356 -7.58 25.84 -1.33
N ILE A 357 -6.78 25.96 -0.26
CA ILE A 357 -7.17 26.66 0.95
C ILE A 357 -6.49 28.01 0.93
N SER A 358 -7.29 29.11 0.84
CA SER A 358 -6.74 30.45 0.92
C SER A 358 -5.89 30.59 2.19
N ILE A 359 -4.69 31.16 2.07
CA ILE A 359 -3.80 31.47 3.21
C ILE A 359 -4.56 32.21 4.32
N ARG A 360 -5.51 33.10 3.94
CA ARG A 360 -6.40 33.80 4.88
C ARG A 360 -7.29 32.85 5.68
N ASP A 361 -7.78 31.76 5.08
CA ASP A 361 -8.67 30.82 5.77
C ASP A 361 -7.88 29.95 6.75
N VAL A 362 -6.66 29.58 6.41
CA VAL A 362 -5.74 28.88 7.33
C VAL A 362 -5.40 29.76 8.53
N GLN A 363 -5.06 31.03 8.29
CA GLN A 363 -4.78 32.00 9.35
C GLN A 363 -6.01 32.24 10.25
N ARG A 364 -7.22 32.35 9.65
CA ARG A 364 -8.48 32.44 10.40
C ARG A 364 -8.73 31.21 11.26
N GLN A 365 -8.48 30.02 10.73
CA GLN A 365 -8.70 28.77 11.46
C GLN A 365 -7.68 28.60 12.59
N GLN A 366 -6.43 28.92 12.36
CA GLN A 366 -5.40 28.93 13.41
C GLN A 366 -5.71 29.96 14.50
N SER A 367 -6.18 31.16 14.12
CA SER A 367 -6.59 32.17 15.07
C SER A 367 -7.80 31.72 15.90
N LYS A 368 -8.79 31.06 15.29
CA LYS A 368 -9.94 30.48 16.01
C LYS A 368 -9.48 29.42 17.02
N ILE A 369 -8.57 28.53 16.63
CA ILE A 369 -8.03 27.47 17.52
C ILE A 369 -7.26 28.11 18.69
N ARG A 370 -6.44 29.13 18.43
CA ARG A 370 -5.72 29.85 19.49
C ARG A 370 -6.68 30.53 20.47
N ILE A 371 -7.72 31.19 19.94
CA ILE A 371 -8.75 31.85 20.77
C ILE A 371 -9.52 30.80 21.60
N GLN A 372 -9.94 29.68 21.00
CA GLN A 372 -10.62 28.61 21.72
C GLN A 372 -9.74 28.01 22.82
N LYS A 373 -8.46 27.75 22.52
CA LYS A 373 -7.50 27.28 23.51
C LYS A 373 -7.34 28.27 24.66
N HIS A 374 -7.23 29.56 24.34
CA HIS A 374 -7.11 30.61 25.36
C HIS A 374 -8.40 30.74 26.20
N ILE A 375 -9.58 30.67 25.60
CA ILE A 375 -10.86 30.67 26.32
C ILE A 375 -10.95 29.45 27.26
N HIS A 376 -10.54 28.27 26.78
CA HIS A 376 -10.50 27.06 27.58
C HIS A 376 -9.54 27.19 28.76
N GLU A 377 -8.35 27.74 28.56
CA GLU A 377 -7.37 28.02 29.61
C GLU A 377 -7.91 29.04 30.64
N LEU A 378 -8.62 30.08 30.18
CA LEU A 378 -9.24 31.05 31.07
C LEU A 378 -10.42 30.43 31.85
N GLN A 379 -11.20 29.55 31.26
CA GLN A 379 -12.29 28.83 31.96
C GLN A 379 -11.72 27.85 33.00
N HIS A 380 -10.64 27.13 32.67
CA HIS A 380 -9.95 26.28 33.65
C HIS A 380 -9.33 27.08 34.81
N ARG A 381 -8.76 28.26 34.51
CA ARG A 381 -8.21 29.14 35.57
C ARG A 381 -9.26 29.76 36.48
N LYS A 382 -10.51 29.99 35.98
CA LYS A 382 -11.61 30.47 36.82
C LYS A 382 -12.05 29.43 37.87
N ASN A 383 -11.75 28.16 37.61
CA ASN A 383 -12.11 27.04 38.48
C ASN A 383 -10.97 26.66 39.45
N SER A 384 -9.78 27.28 39.32
CA SER A 384 -8.62 27.10 40.22
C SER A 384 -8.24 28.46 40.77
N ASP A 385 -8.31 28.63 42.10
CA ASP A 385 -7.94 29.85 42.85
C ASP A 385 -6.42 30.16 42.87
N GLU A 386 -5.70 29.97 41.73
CA GLU A 386 -4.26 30.28 41.64
C GLU A 386 -3.96 31.72 41.22
N PRO A 387 -2.98 32.40 41.81
CA PRO A 387 -2.64 33.79 41.54
C PRO A 387 -2.06 33.98 40.13
N ARG A 388 -2.45 35.06 39.47
CA ARG A 388 -2.13 35.41 38.07
C ARG A 388 -0.62 35.65 37.90
N PRO A 389 0.07 34.94 36.99
CA PRO A 389 1.37 35.40 36.53
C PRO A 389 1.22 36.59 35.57
N MET A 390 2.01 37.63 35.74
CA MET A 390 2.06 38.79 34.85
C MET A 390 2.59 38.38 33.48
N ILE A 391 1.79 38.61 32.44
CA ILE A 391 2.16 38.34 31.04
C ILE A 391 3.13 39.46 30.60
N ARG A 392 4.40 39.10 30.39
CA ARG A 392 5.29 39.91 29.55
C ARG A 392 4.89 39.75 28.11
N MET A 393 4.42 40.85 27.49
CA MET A 393 4.22 40.91 26.03
C MET A 393 5.58 40.73 25.34
N SER A 394 5.81 39.54 24.82
CA SER A 394 6.96 39.31 23.93
C SER A 394 6.61 39.94 22.57
N GLN A 395 7.49 40.81 22.10
CA GLN A 395 7.44 41.38 20.77
C GLN A 395 7.30 40.26 19.73
N GLU A 396 6.26 40.35 18.93
CA GLU A 396 6.03 39.45 17.78
C GLU A 396 7.21 39.60 16.80
N ARG A 397 7.98 38.53 16.62
CA ARG A 397 8.86 38.42 15.45
C ARG A 397 7.98 38.09 14.25
N PRO A 398 8.17 38.76 13.10
CA PRO A 398 7.51 38.37 11.88
C PRO A 398 7.97 36.93 11.54
N MET A 399 7.02 36.02 11.36
CA MET A 399 7.29 34.65 10.92
C MET A 399 7.93 34.71 9.53
N SER A 400 9.15 34.19 9.40
CA SER A 400 9.80 34.00 8.11
C SER A 400 9.13 32.83 7.37
N GLU A 401 9.12 32.93 6.05
CA GLU A 401 8.51 31.96 5.11
C GLU A 401 9.06 30.53 5.25
N TRP A 402 10.12 30.35 6.07
CA TRP A 402 10.82 29.08 6.30
C TRP A 402 10.24 28.23 7.45
N ASP A 403 9.43 28.78 8.32
CA ASP A 403 8.88 28.06 9.47
C ASP A 403 7.77 27.05 9.09
N THR A 404 7.24 27.13 7.86
CA THR A 404 6.22 26.19 7.35
C THR A 404 6.80 24.92 6.78
N VAL A 405 8.10 24.89 6.41
CA VAL A 405 8.77 23.71 5.81
C VAL A 405 9.22 22.74 6.90
N ASP A 406 9.47 23.24 8.12
CA ASP A 406 10.07 22.46 9.21
C ASP A 406 9.11 21.50 9.92
N ILE A 407 7.79 21.67 9.76
CA ILE A 407 6.80 20.77 10.39
C ILE A 407 6.85 19.36 9.78
N GLY A 408 7.11 19.26 8.47
CA GLY A 408 7.26 17.97 7.77
C GLY A 408 8.56 17.25 8.16
N GLN A 409 9.67 17.99 8.27
CA GLN A 409 10.98 17.40 8.59
C GLN A 409 11.08 16.97 10.05
N ASN A 410 10.51 17.73 10.98
CA ASN A 410 10.54 17.39 12.40
C ASN A 410 9.74 16.13 12.74
N ILE A 411 8.70 15.77 11.98
CA ILE A 411 7.97 14.51 12.16
C ILE A 411 8.87 13.32 11.77
N PHE A 412 9.69 13.47 10.73
CA PHE A 412 10.57 12.40 10.23
C PHE A 412 11.84 12.22 11.09
N THR A 413 12.41 13.32 11.61
CA THR A 413 13.63 13.27 12.43
C THR A 413 13.36 12.89 13.89
N ALA A 414 12.21 13.26 14.45
CA ALA A 414 11.81 12.90 15.81
C ALA A 414 11.62 11.38 16.00
N SER A 415 11.21 10.66 14.93
CA SER A 415 11.08 9.20 14.98
C SER A 415 12.45 8.50 15.04
N SER A 416 13.45 9.01 14.30
CA SER A 416 14.79 8.43 14.28
C SER A 416 15.55 8.65 15.61
N ASN A 417 15.43 9.84 16.21
CA ASN A 417 16.12 10.15 17.45
C ASN A 417 15.51 9.49 18.69
N ARG A 418 14.23 9.08 18.66
CA ARG A 418 13.63 8.35 19.78
C ARG A 418 14.09 6.90 19.87
N CYS A 419 14.41 6.27 18.74
CA CYS A 419 14.93 4.90 18.74
C CYS A 419 16.32 4.81 19.39
N SER A 420 17.21 5.80 19.20
CA SER A 420 18.53 5.84 19.85
C SER A 420 18.45 6.05 21.37
N ALA A 421 17.45 6.79 21.86
CA ALA A 421 17.33 7.07 23.30
C ALA A 421 16.76 5.87 24.10
N ALA A 422 15.96 5.00 23.47
CA ALA A 422 15.40 3.82 24.14
C ALA A 422 16.43 2.70 24.30
N ALA A 423 17.40 2.58 23.40
CA ALA A 423 18.46 1.58 23.49
C ALA A 423 19.50 1.87 24.59
N SER A 424 19.66 3.15 25.00
CA SER A 424 20.65 3.54 26.01
C SER A 424 20.19 3.35 27.47
N ASN A 425 18.87 3.19 27.70
CA ASN A 425 18.36 3.11 29.09
C ASN A 425 18.18 1.68 29.63
N THR A 426 18.38 0.64 28.80
CA THR A 426 18.27 -0.77 29.24
C THR A 426 19.60 -1.38 29.72
N ALA A 427 20.71 -0.67 29.56
CA ALA A 427 22.04 -1.17 29.95
C ALA A 427 22.50 -0.78 31.42
N ALA A 428 21.66 -0.17 32.23
CA ALA A 428 22.05 0.41 33.54
C ALA A 428 21.40 -0.27 34.76
N LEU A 429 20.89 -1.48 34.67
CA LEU A 429 20.32 -2.19 35.83
C LEU A 429 20.73 -3.67 35.83
N ASP A 430 22.02 -3.97 35.96
CA ASP A 430 22.47 -5.25 36.51
C ASP A 430 23.94 -5.10 37.02
N GLY A 431 24.08 -5.07 38.32
CA GLY A 431 25.29 -5.30 39.10
C GLY A 431 25.12 -4.92 40.57
N PRO A 432 25.77 -5.57 41.48
CA PRO A 432 26.38 -6.90 41.60
C PRO A 432 25.53 -7.88 42.38
#